data_a10ea03b9ca26ce89fa754893cbe2bf0
#
_entry.id   a10ea03b9ca26ce89fa754893cbe2bf0
#
_cell.length_a   1.000
_cell.length_b   1.000
_cell.length_c   1.000
_cell.angle_alpha   90.00
_cell.angle_beta   90.00
_cell.angle_gamma   90.00
#
_symmetry.space_group_name_H-M   'P 1'
#
loop_
_entity.id
_entity.type
_entity.pdbx_description
1 polymer ?
#
loop_
_entity_poly.entity_id
_entity_poly.type
_entity_poly.pdbx_seq_one_letter_code
_entity_poly.pdbx_strand_id
1 'polypeptide(L)'
;MEVFVGADYRGFEKKNGLVEFLTANDYSVVDEGDYEYNEGDDFNDPAIKVAKSVRENPGSMGVLICDSAHGVTMQANRFKGVRAAHCDSTESAKLAREHDDANVLCLSAHFINEEEMRSIAKTFLETRFESLERRVRRINRLDEREDYD
;
A
#
# COMPACT_ATOMS: atom_id res chain seq x y z
N MET A 1 -0.41 15.35 1.54
CA MET A 1 0.00 13.96 1.28
C MET A 1 -0.97 13.33 0.29
N GLU A 2 -0.46 12.80 -0.80
CA GLU A 2 -1.28 12.05 -1.74
C GLU A 2 -1.30 10.58 -1.39
N VAL A 3 -2.44 9.92 -1.65
CA VAL A 3 -2.63 8.48 -1.47
C VAL A 3 -2.95 7.86 -2.82
N PHE A 4 -2.05 7.04 -3.32
CA PHE A 4 -2.23 6.32 -4.58
C PHE A 4 -2.85 4.96 -4.29
N VAL A 5 -3.99 4.66 -4.91
CA VAL A 5 -4.75 3.43 -4.63
C VAL A 5 -4.91 2.63 -5.93
N GLY A 6 -4.60 1.35 -5.86
CA GLY A 6 -4.73 0.45 -7.00
C GLY A 6 -5.19 -0.94 -6.58
N ALA A 7 -5.78 -1.66 -7.52
CA ALA A 7 -6.22 -3.04 -7.29
C ALA A 7 -6.34 -3.79 -8.61
N ASP A 8 -6.20 -5.12 -8.54
CA ASP A 8 -6.58 -6.02 -9.63
C ASP A 8 -8.10 -6.27 -9.60
N TYR A 9 -8.57 -7.16 -10.47
CA TYR A 9 -10.01 -7.45 -10.56
C TYR A 9 -10.59 -8.02 -9.24
N ARG A 10 -9.81 -8.73 -8.46
CA ARG A 10 -10.25 -9.29 -7.16
C ARG A 10 -10.48 -8.21 -6.11
N GLY A 11 -9.72 -7.14 -6.18
CA GLY A 11 -9.87 -6.01 -5.27
C GLY A 11 -10.65 -4.83 -5.83
N PHE A 12 -11.13 -4.92 -7.06
CA PHE A 12 -11.73 -3.81 -7.79
C PHE A 12 -12.89 -3.11 -7.06
N GLU A 13 -13.87 -3.88 -6.60
CA GLU A 13 -15.04 -3.31 -5.90
C GLU A 13 -14.65 -2.69 -4.56
N LYS A 14 -13.83 -3.39 -3.79
CA LYS A 14 -13.37 -2.89 -2.49
C LYS A 14 -12.46 -1.68 -2.64
N LYS A 15 -11.66 -1.62 -3.71
CA LYS A 15 -10.87 -0.43 -4.04
C LYS A 15 -11.77 0.77 -4.27
N ASN A 16 -12.81 0.62 -5.06
CA ASN A 16 -13.75 1.71 -5.33
C ASN A 16 -14.40 2.23 -4.05
N GLY A 17 -14.84 1.34 -3.17
CA GLY A 17 -15.40 1.71 -1.87
C GLY A 17 -14.38 2.41 -0.97
N LEU A 18 -13.12 1.95 -0.98
CA LEU A 18 -12.06 2.58 -0.19
C LEU A 18 -11.71 3.97 -0.72
N VAL A 19 -11.65 4.14 -2.04
CA VAL A 19 -11.41 5.45 -2.67
C VAL A 19 -12.50 6.45 -2.27
N GLU A 20 -13.77 6.04 -2.31
CA GLU A 20 -14.87 6.88 -1.85
C GLU A 20 -14.74 7.26 -0.38
N PHE A 21 -14.44 6.30 0.47
CA PHE A 21 -14.28 6.52 1.89
C PHE A 21 -13.13 7.50 2.19
N LEU A 22 -11.99 7.28 1.59
CA LEU A 22 -10.82 8.15 1.81
C LEU A 22 -11.08 9.58 1.29
N THR A 23 -11.70 9.69 0.12
CA THR A 23 -12.05 11.00 -0.45
C THR A 23 -13.03 11.76 0.45
N ALA A 24 -14.03 11.06 0.98
CA ALA A 24 -15.02 11.63 1.90
C ALA A 24 -14.39 12.04 3.25
N ASN A 25 -13.24 11.49 3.60
CA ASN A 25 -12.49 11.81 4.82
C ASN A 25 -11.32 12.76 4.55
N ASP A 26 -11.43 13.54 3.48
CA ASP A 26 -10.50 14.62 3.12
C ASP A 26 -9.08 14.20 2.74
N TYR A 27 -8.88 12.93 2.37
CA TYR A 27 -7.62 12.50 1.80
C TYR A 27 -7.54 12.88 0.31
N SER A 28 -6.37 13.26 -0.14
CA SER A 28 -6.09 13.48 -1.56
C SER A 28 -5.78 12.14 -2.21
N VAL A 29 -6.74 11.56 -2.90
CA VAL A 29 -6.65 10.20 -3.45
C VAL A 29 -6.49 10.24 -4.98
N VAL A 30 -5.53 9.46 -5.47
CA VAL A 30 -5.36 9.20 -6.90
C VAL A 30 -5.66 7.71 -7.15
N ASP A 31 -6.69 7.44 -7.90
CA ASP A 31 -7.05 6.08 -8.31
C ASP A 31 -6.18 5.67 -9.50
N GLU A 32 -5.28 4.72 -9.27
CA GLU A 32 -4.34 4.22 -10.30
C GLU A 32 -4.89 3.03 -11.09
N GLY A 33 -6.12 2.61 -10.82
CA GLY A 33 -6.81 1.52 -11.53
C GLY A 33 -6.83 0.20 -10.75
N ASP A 34 -7.47 -0.85 -11.29
CA ASP A 34 -8.19 -0.80 -12.59
C ASP A 34 -9.43 0.12 -12.52
N TYR A 35 -9.74 0.76 -13.64
CA TYR A 35 -10.93 1.62 -13.75
C TYR A 35 -12.16 0.84 -14.18
N GLU A 36 -11.96 -0.36 -14.72
CA GLU A 36 -13.02 -1.29 -15.13
C GLU A 36 -12.69 -2.69 -14.60
N TYR A 37 -13.73 -3.46 -14.30
CA TYR A 37 -13.57 -4.85 -13.89
C TYR A 37 -13.03 -5.68 -15.06
N ASN A 38 -11.88 -6.31 -14.88
CA ASN A 38 -11.22 -7.09 -15.91
C ASN A 38 -10.58 -8.37 -15.30
N GLU A 39 -11.26 -9.51 -15.44
CA GLU A 39 -10.80 -10.80 -14.93
C GLU A 39 -9.46 -11.27 -15.55
N GLY A 40 -9.09 -10.70 -16.69
CA GLY A 40 -7.85 -11.05 -17.38
C GLY A 40 -6.64 -10.21 -16.95
N ASP A 41 -6.79 -9.32 -15.98
CA ASP A 41 -5.69 -8.48 -15.57
C ASP A 41 -4.68 -9.21 -14.66
N ASP A 42 -3.49 -8.66 -14.58
CA ASP A 42 -2.44 -9.14 -13.67
C ASP A 42 -2.34 -8.18 -12.47
N PHE A 43 -2.21 -8.72 -11.27
CA PHE A 43 -1.99 -7.91 -10.07
C PHE A 43 -0.74 -7.03 -10.18
N ASN A 44 0.19 -7.41 -11.06
CA ASN A 44 1.44 -6.69 -11.28
C ASN A 44 1.21 -5.26 -11.76
N ASP A 45 0.26 -5.06 -12.67
CA ASP A 45 0.06 -3.74 -13.30
C ASP A 45 -0.32 -2.64 -12.30
N PRO A 46 -1.37 -2.80 -11.47
CA PRO A 46 -1.67 -1.78 -10.45
C PRO A 46 -0.56 -1.66 -9.41
N ALA A 47 0.08 -2.75 -9.04
CA ALA A 47 1.17 -2.73 -8.07
C ALA A 47 2.37 -1.92 -8.59
N ILE A 48 2.73 -2.08 -9.86
CA ILE A 48 3.80 -1.30 -10.51
C ILE A 48 3.44 0.18 -10.56
N LYS A 49 2.22 0.52 -10.94
CA LYS A 49 1.76 1.91 -11.01
C LYS A 49 1.85 2.60 -9.65
N VAL A 50 1.28 1.99 -8.64
CA VAL A 50 1.29 2.56 -7.27
C VAL A 50 2.71 2.67 -6.74
N ALA A 51 3.54 1.64 -6.92
CA ALA A 51 4.93 1.67 -6.46
C ALA A 51 5.72 2.82 -7.10
N LYS A 52 5.59 3.00 -8.41
CA LYS A 52 6.24 4.10 -9.11
C LYS A 52 5.74 5.46 -8.64
N SER A 53 4.44 5.62 -8.49
CA SER A 53 3.86 6.88 -8.01
C SER A 53 4.36 7.25 -6.62
N VAL A 54 4.40 6.29 -5.71
CA VAL A 54 4.90 6.51 -4.35
C VAL A 54 6.39 6.88 -4.38
N ARG A 55 7.19 6.17 -5.16
CA ARG A 55 8.63 6.44 -5.27
C ARG A 55 8.91 7.84 -5.84
N GLU A 56 8.13 8.25 -6.83
CA GLU A 56 8.31 9.53 -7.53
C GLU A 56 7.74 10.74 -6.76
N ASN A 57 6.94 10.48 -5.73
CA ASN A 57 6.30 11.52 -4.91
C ASN A 57 6.65 11.34 -3.44
N PRO A 58 7.82 11.82 -2.99
CA PRO A 58 8.23 11.70 -1.60
C PRO A 58 7.18 12.24 -0.63
N GLY A 59 6.91 11.49 0.43
CA GLY A 59 5.89 11.84 1.41
C GLY A 59 4.49 11.31 1.08
N SER A 60 4.29 10.74 -0.11
CA SER A 60 3.04 10.07 -0.46
C SER A 60 3.00 8.66 0.09
N MET A 61 1.82 8.05 0.06
CA MET A 61 1.60 6.65 0.44
C MET A 61 0.77 5.93 -0.62
N GLY A 62 0.91 4.62 -0.65
CA GLY A 62 0.13 3.78 -1.54
C GLY A 62 -0.74 2.79 -0.80
N VAL A 63 -1.83 2.38 -1.44
CA VAL A 63 -2.69 1.29 -0.97
C VAL A 63 -2.97 0.36 -2.15
N LEU A 64 -2.69 -0.91 -1.97
CA LEU A 64 -2.92 -1.95 -2.97
C LEU A 64 -3.86 -3.01 -2.44
N ILE A 65 -4.80 -3.43 -3.26
CA ILE A 65 -5.77 -4.47 -2.90
C ILE A 65 -5.76 -5.56 -3.96
N CYS A 66 -5.58 -6.80 -3.53
CA CYS A 66 -5.81 -7.98 -4.38
C CYS A 66 -6.42 -9.09 -3.53
N ASP A 67 -6.54 -10.29 -4.07
CA ASP A 67 -7.22 -11.37 -3.36
C ASP A 67 -6.58 -11.65 -1.99
N SER A 68 -5.36 -12.17 -1.97
CA SER A 68 -4.63 -12.50 -0.73
C SER A 68 -3.71 -11.38 -0.22
N ALA A 69 -3.45 -10.37 -1.02
CA ALA A 69 -2.45 -9.32 -0.83
C ALA A 69 -0.99 -9.78 -1.05
N HIS A 70 -0.73 -11.06 -1.24
CA HIS A 70 0.64 -11.55 -1.39
C HIS A 70 1.31 -11.04 -2.67
N GLY A 71 0.63 -11.17 -3.81
CA GLY A 71 1.20 -10.79 -5.10
C GLY A 71 1.55 -9.31 -5.19
N VAL A 72 0.61 -8.44 -4.82
CA VAL A 72 0.85 -6.97 -4.86
C VAL A 72 1.96 -6.55 -3.91
N THR A 73 2.07 -7.21 -2.74
CA THR A 73 3.14 -6.94 -1.79
C THR A 73 4.50 -7.31 -2.37
N MET A 74 4.61 -8.50 -2.95
CA MET A 74 5.85 -8.96 -3.58
C MET A 74 6.26 -8.05 -4.72
N GLN A 75 5.32 -7.67 -5.59
CA GLN A 75 5.61 -6.81 -6.74
C GLN A 75 6.03 -5.41 -6.31
N ALA A 76 5.31 -4.79 -5.39
CA ALA A 76 5.63 -3.44 -4.94
C ALA A 76 7.02 -3.37 -4.30
N ASN A 77 7.41 -4.40 -3.55
CA ASN A 77 8.71 -4.45 -2.88
C ASN A 77 9.90 -4.68 -3.83
N ARG A 78 9.66 -4.86 -5.13
CA ARG A 78 10.74 -4.94 -6.12
C ARG A 78 11.28 -3.57 -6.52
N PHE A 79 10.65 -2.50 -6.06
CA PHE A 79 11.08 -1.13 -6.36
C PHE A 79 11.88 -0.57 -5.19
N LYS A 80 13.06 -0.03 -5.52
CA LYS A 80 13.89 0.65 -4.53
C LYS A 80 13.12 1.83 -3.94
N GLY A 81 13.19 1.98 -2.61
CA GLY A 81 12.47 3.05 -1.91
C GLY A 81 11.00 2.75 -1.62
N VAL A 82 10.50 1.60 -2.05
CA VAL A 82 9.13 1.15 -1.75
C VAL A 82 9.17 0.09 -0.66
N ARG A 83 8.43 0.32 0.40
CA ARG A 83 8.30 -0.59 1.55
C ARG A 83 6.84 -0.95 1.72
N ALA A 84 6.44 -2.05 1.06
CA ALA A 84 5.08 -2.53 1.08
C ALA A 84 4.87 -3.54 2.19
N ALA A 85 3.82 -3.37 2.96
CA ALA A 85 3.47 -4.23 4.08
C ALA A 85 2.04 -4.74 3.93
N HIS A 86 1.86 -6.06 4.06
CA HIS A 86 0.54 -6.67 4.11
C HIS A 86 0.03 -6.59 5.56
N CYS A 87 -1.13 -5.97 5.76
CA CYS A 87 -1.70 -5.80 7.09
C CYS A 87 -3.16 -6.26 7.12
N ASP A 88 -3.49 -7.16 8.03
CA ASP A 88 -4.84 -7.68 8.24
C ASP A 88 -5.51 -7.12 9.51
N SER A 89 -4.82 -6.22 10.21
CA SER A 89 -5.35 -5.59 11.43
C SER A 89 -4.82 -4.18 11.60
N THR A 90 -5.49 -3.38 12.40
CA THR A 90 -5.03 -2.03 12.73
C THR A 90 -3.72 -2.08 13.51
N GLU A 91 -3.53 -3.07 14.37
CA GLU A 91 -2.27 -3.25 15.09
C GLU A 91 -1.10 -3.50 14.14
N SER A 92 -1.28 -4.40 13.16
CA SER A 92 -0.26 -4.67 12.16
C SER A 92 0.08 -3.42 11.34
N ALA A 93 -0.92 -2.66 10.93
CA ALA A 93 -0.74 -1.41 10.19
C ALA A 93 0.05 -0.37 10.99
N LYS A 94 -0.28 -0.25 12.27
CA LYS A 94 0.43 0.64 13.19
C LYS A 94 1.90 0.28 13.30
N LEU A 95 2.21 -0.99 13.52
CA LEU A 95 3.59 -1.47 13.65
C LEU A 95 4.39 -1.30 12.35
N ALA A 96 3.76 -1.56 11.20
CA ALA A 96 4.42 -1.37 9.90
C ALA A 96 4.84 0.09 9.70
N ARG A 97 4.03 1.03 10.17
CA ARG A 97 4.36 2.44 10.11
C ARG A 97 5.39 2.86 11.16
N GLU A 98 5.14 2.54 12.42
CA GLU A 98 6.00 2.97 13.53
C GLU A 98 7.42 2.41 13.43
N HIS A 99 7.54 1.15 13.05
CA HIS A 99 8.82 0.45 13.07
C HIS A 99 9.57 0.47 11.76
N ASP A 100 8.87 0.35 10.64
CA ASP A 100 9.50 0.09 9.34
C ASP A 100 9.25 1.17 8.31
N ASP A 101 8.54 2.23 8.68
CA ASP A 101 8.17 3.32 7.78
C ASP A 101 7.61 2.80 6.45
N ALA A 102 6.73 1.79 6.53
CA ALA A 102 6.08 1.25 5.35
C ALA A 102 5.32 2.37 4.63
N ASN A 103 5.49 2.46 3.32
CA ASN A 103 4.86 3.51 2.52
C ASN A 103 3.82 2.98 1.53
N VAL A 104 3.64 1.66 1.47
CA VAL A 104 2.57 1.02 0.71
C VAL A 104 1.88 -0.01 1.59
N LEU A 105 0.57 0.16 1.77
CA LEU A 105 -0.28 -0.78 2.49
C LEU A 105 -0.89 -1.76 1.49
N CYS A 106 -0.77 -3.05 1.76
CA CYS A 106 -1.40 -4.09 0.94
C CYS A 106 -2.51 -4.77 1.73
N LEU A 107 -3.70 -4.83 1.14
CA LEU A 107 -4.92 -5.31 1.77
C LEU A 107 -5.49 -6.50 1.01
N SER A 108 -5.98 -7.49 1.76
CA SER A 108 -6.59 -8.70 1.20
C SER A 108 -8.10 -8.52 1.05
N ALA A 109 -8.61 -8.64 -0.18
CA ALA A 109 -10.04 -8.66 -0.43
C ALA A 109 -10.70 -9.95 0.08
N HIS A 110 -9.90 -11.01 0.28
CA HIS A 110 -10.36 -12.32 0.71
C HIS A 110 -10.55 -12.41 2.24
N PHE A 111 -9.55 -11.91 3.00
CA PHE A 111 -9.49 -12.15 4.45
C PHE A 111 -10.14 -11.07 5.31
N ILE A 112 -10.31 -9.87 4.79
CA ILE A 112 -10.87 -8.75 5.55
C ILE A 112 -12.07 -8.14 4.83
N ASN A 113 -13.04 -7.65 5.60
CA ASN A 113 -14.21 -6.98 5.06
C ASN A 113 -13.95 -5.48 4.83
N GLU A 114 -14.92 -4.78 4.23
CA GLU A 114 -14.78 -3.36 3.92
C GLU A 114 -14.60 -2.48 5.14
N GLU A 115 -15.29 -2.77 6.24
CA GLU A 115 -15.17 -2.00 7.48
C GLU A 115 -13.78 -2.13 8.09
N GLU A 116 -13.27 -3.36 8.16
CA GLU A 116 -11.89 -3.62 8.61
C GLU A 116 -10.88 -2.92 7.71
N MET A 117 -11.09 -2.98 6.40
CA MET A 117 -10.22 -2.35 5.41
C MET A 117 -10.12 -0.83 5.62
N ARG A 118 -11.24 -0.18 5.88
CA ARG A 118 -11.28 1.26 6.17
C ARG A 118 -10.50 1.61 7.43
N SER A 119 -10.70 0.83 8.49
CA SER A 119 -10.01 1.04 9.77
C SER A 119 -8.51 0.84 9.65
N ILE A 120 -8.09 -0.21 8.93
CA ILE A 120 -6.67 -0.51 8.69
C ILE A 120 -6.03 0.60 7.86
N ALA A 121 -6.68 1.02 6.77
CA ALA A 121 -6.17 2.08 5.91
C ALA A 121 -6.02 3.40 6.67
N LYS A 122 -7.01 3.78 7.45
CA LYS A 122 -6.97 5.00 8.26
C LYS A 122 -5.83 4.95 9.28
N THR A 123 -5.69 3.85 10.00
CA THR A 123 -4.59 3.66 10.96
C THR A 123 -3.23 3.78 10.27
N PHE A 124 -3.07 3.13 9.13
CA PHE A 124 -1.82 3.20 8.37
C PHE A 124 -1.50 4.63 7.95
N LEU A 125 -2.46 5.33 7.37
CA LEU A 125 -2.25 6.69 6.86
C LEU A 125 -1.99 7.72 7.96
N GLU A 126 -2.50 7.51 9.17
CA GLU A 126 -2.41 8.45 10.29
C GLU A 126 -1.30 8.13 11.29
N THR A 127 -0.64 6.98 11.17
CA THR A 127 0.44 6.59 12.08
C THR A 127 1.77 7.12 11.58
N ARG A 128 2.51 7.80 12.44
CA ARG A 128 3.84 8.34 12.13
C ARG A 128 4.93 7.31 12.36
N PHE A 129 5.99 7.41 11.58
CA PHE A 129 7.20 6.65 11.80
C PHE A 129 7.91 7.13 13.07
N GLU A 130 8.32 6.20 13.92
CA GLU A 130 9.17 6.50 15.06
C GLU A 130 10.65 6.38 14.63
N SER A 131 11.28 7.51 14.32
CA SER A 131 12.61 7.58 13.70
C SER A 131 13.77 7.35 14.69
N LEU A 132 13.74 6.22 15.38
CA LEU A 132 14.86 5.80 16.21
C LEU A 132 16.05 5.40 15.33
N GLU A 133 17.28 5.66 15.80
CA GLU A 133 18.50 5.39 15.01
C GLU A 133 18.54 3.97 14.45
N ARG A 134 18.26 2.96 15.26
CA ARG A 134 18.27 1.55 14.82
C ARG A 134 17.25 1.24 13.73
N ARG A 135 16.11 1.95 13.73
CA ARG A 135 15.06 1.76 12.72
C ARG A 135 15.46 2.41 11.40
N VAL A 136 15.95 3.62 11.46
CA VAL A 136 16.48 4.33 10.27
C VAL A 136 17.59 3.50 9.62
N ARG A 137 18.53 3.00 10.40
CA ARG A 137 19.61 2.16 9.91
C ARG A 137 19.11 0.91 9.19
N ARG A 138 18.13 0.22 9.78
CA ARG A 138 17.54 -1.00 9.19
C ARG A 138 16.81 -0.71 7.90
N ILE A 139 16.04 0.38 7.86
CA ILE A 139 15.31 0.79 6.66
C ILE A 139 16.29 1.11 5.53
N ASN A 140 17.36 1.84 5.81
CA ASN A 140 18.37 2.19 4.81
C ASN A 140 19.03 0.94 4.22
N ARG A 141 19.16 -0.13 5.00
CA ARG A 141 19.73 -1.38 4.52
C ARG A 141 18.82 -2.19 3.60
N LEU A 142 17.53 -1.89 3.55
CA LEU A 142 16.61 -2.61 2.67
C LEU A 142 16.98 -2.46 1.20
N ASP A 143 17.54 -1.33 0.83
CA ASP A 143 17.92 -1.03 -0.55
C ASP A 143 19.43 -1.22 -0.83
N GLU A 144 20.18 -1.67 0.16
CA GLU A 144 21.61 -1.99 0.03
C GLU A 144 21.78 -3.42 -0.47
N ARG A 145 21.67 -3.62 -1.78
CA ARG A 145 21.86 -4.95 -2.38
C ARG A 145 22.77 -4.83 -3.60
N GLU A 146 23.68 -5.79 -3.73
CA GLU A 146 24.62 -5.83 -4.85
C GLU A 146 23.95 -6.15 -6.20
N ASP A 147 22.82 -6.85 -6.13
CA ASP A 147 22.09 -7.34 -7.31
C ASP A 147 20.87 -6.51 -7.69
N TYR A 148 20.69 -5.37 -7.05
CA TYR A 148 19.63 -4.43 -7.42
C TYR A 148 20.09 -3.55 -8.58
N ASP A 149 19.32 -3.56 -9.61
CA ASP A 149 19.51 -2.67 -10.76
C ASP A 149 18.63 -1.42 -10.66
#